data_f9d27c25a91ef96dd9169b870c5c1b55
#
_entry.id   f9d27c25a91ef96dd9169b870c5c1b55
#
_cell.length_a   1.000
_cell.length_b   1.000
_cell.length_c   1.000
_cell.angle_alpha   90.00
_cell.angle_beta   90.00
_cell.angle_gamma   90.00
#
_symmetry.space_group_name_H-M   'P 1'
#
loop_
_entity.id
_entity.type
_entity.pdbx_description
1 polymer ?
#
loop_
_entity_poly.entity_id
_entity_poly.type
_entity_poly.pdbx_seq_one_letter_code
_entity_poly.pdbx_strand_id
1 'polypeptide(L)'
;MKAVIFLVSELDYDRWTVESDNEKRFDLMSDEEVMELQNSGHIEFGGHTLTHVSFFDVDDERAREEIEKDKEITEKRLGKKLKVFAYPYGHKRKEVVEMVKECGYSFAVSTDTGSGIFTKDLFDIRRTAIDKTSLINFLRRISPRYLQYKARKYKDKF
;
A
#
# COMPACT_ATOMS: atom_id res chain seq x y z
N MET A 1 -7.80 1.42 18.44
CA MET A 1 -7.85 1.39 16.95
C MET A 1 -6.58 0.74 16.48
N LYS A 2 -6.62 -0.05 15.41
CA LYS A 2 -5.42 -0.63 14.80
C LYS A 2 -5.19 -0.02 13.42
N ALA A 3 -3.94 0.08 13.00
CA ALA A 3 -3.57 0.58 11.67
C ALA A 3 -2.50 -0.34 11.04
N VAL A 4 -2.36 -0.23 9.72
CA VAL A 4 -1.28 -0.86 8.97
C VAL A 4 -0.44 0.23 8.32
N ILE A 5 0.87 0.14 8.49
CA ILE A 5 1.85 0.97 7.80
C ILE A 5 2.58 0.09 6.78
N PHE A 6 2.74 0.58 5.57
CA PHE A 6 3.45 -0.13 4.51
C PHE A 6 4.85 0.43 4.36
N LEU A 7 5.86 -0.43 4.51
CA LEU A 7 7.26 -0.06 4.46
C LEU A 7 7.81 -0.27 3.05
N VAL A 8 8.67 0.64 2.62
CA VAL A 8 9.51 0.52 1.43
C VAL A 8 10.93 0.28 1.93
N SER A 9 11.56 -0.83 1.51
CA SER A 9 12.72 -1.38 2.23
C SER A 9 14.05 -0.69 1.93
N GLU A 10 14.21 -0.10 0.74
CA GLU A 10 15.48 0.53 0.28
C GLU A 10 15.34 2.02 -0.04
N LEU A 11 14.47 2.73 0.66
CA LEU A 11 14.42 4.19 0.57
C LEU A 11 14.88 4.80 1.89
N ASP A 12 15.83 5.74 1.79
CA ASP A 12 16.35 6.47 2.93
C ASP A 12 15.54 7.75 3.24
N TYR A 13 14.69 8.19 2.30
CA TYR A 13 13.91 9.41 2.45
C TYR A 13 12.60 9.37 1.64
N ASP A 14 11.64 10.17 2.06
CA ASP A 14 10.39 10.35 1.35
C ASP A 14 10.59 11.09 0.01
N ARG A 15 10.44 10.37 -1.10
CA ARG A 15 10.59 10.91 -2.46
C ARG A 15 9.49 11.91 -2.84
N TRP A 16 8.32 11.83 -2.21
CA TRP A 16 7.19 12.71 -2.55
C TRP A 16 7.46 14.16 -2.18
N THR A 17 8.27 14.41 -1.17
CA THR A 17 8.64 15.77 -0.79
C THR A 17 9.72 16.38 -1.70
N VAL A 18 10.36 15.57 -2.56
CA VAL A 18 11.47 16.04 -3.41
C VAL A 18 11.00 16.60 -4.75
N GLU A 19 9.81 16.23 -5.20
CA GLU A 19 9.25 16.71 -6.48
C GLU A 19 8.69 18.14 -6.42
N SER A 20 8.47 18.69 -5.23
CA SER A 20 8.13 20.08 -5.03
C SER A 20 9.35 20.83 -4.47
N ASP A 21 9.92 21.74 -5.23
CA ASP A 21 11.12 22.55 -4.88
C ASP A 21 11.04 23.33 -3.56
N ASN A 22 9.94 23.24 -2.84
CA ASN A 22 9.64 24.02 -1.63
C ASN A 22 9.27 23.21 -0.39
N GLU A 23 9.27 21.86 -0.43
CA GLU A 23 8.90 21.05 0.72
C GLU A 23 10.11 20.49 1.45
N LYS A 24 10.03 20.49 2.78
CA LYS A 24 11.07 19.95 3.65
C LYS A 24 11.12 18.43 3.47
N ARG A 25 12.30 17.87 3.22
CA ARG A 25 12.51 16.43 3.25
C ARG A 25 12.20 15.88 4.65
N PHE A 26 11.46 14.80 4.69
CA PHE A 26 11.25 14.04 5.90
C PHE A 26 12.02 12.72 5.79
N ASP A 27 12.70 12.38 6.86
CA ASP A 27 13.35 11.07 6.98
C ASP A 27 12.26 9.99 7.12
N LEU A 28 12.55 8.79 6.64
CA LEU A 28 11.72 7.64 6.92
C LEU A 28 11.94 7.19 8.38
N MET A 29 10.99 6.41 8.89
CA MET A 29 11.10 5.87 10.25
C MET A 29 12.37 5.05 10.43
N SER A 30 13.07 5.30 11.53
CA SER A 30 14.20 4.48 11.95
C SER A 30 13.78 3.06 12.36
N ASP A 31 14.74 2.16 12.51
CA ASP A 31 14.47 0.80 12.99
C ASP A 31 13.89 0.80 14.40
N GLU A 32 14.37 1.71 15.26
CA GLU A 32 13.87 1.87 16.61
C GLU A 32 12.42 2.31 16.64
N GLU A 33 12.06 3.31 15.83
CA GLU A 33 10.66 3.80 15.69
C GLU A 33 9.72 2.71 15.15
N VAL A 34 10.18 1.95 14.15
CA VAL A 34 9.42 0.81 13.61
C VAL A 34 9.17 -0.24 14.69
N MET A 35 10.21 -0.60 15.47
CA MET A 35 10.08 -1.59 16.54
C MET A 35 9.22 -1.08 17.69
N GLU A 36 9.31 0.19 18.07
CA GLU A 36 8.45 0.80 19.08
C GLU A 36 6.98 0.73 18.66
N LEU A 37 6.67 1.14 17.43
CA LEU A 37 5.32 1.07 16.88
C LEU A 37 4.78 -0.38 16.81
N GLN A 38 5.62 -1.34 16.40
CA GLN A 38 5.26 -2.75 16.38
C GLN A 38 4.91 -3.26 17.79
N ASN A 39 5.73 -2.92 18.77
CA ASN A 39 5.57 -3.36 20.17
C ASN A 39 4.37 -2.71 20.85
N SER A 40 3.88 -1.58 20.35
CA SER A 40 2.67 -0.93 20.84
C SER A 40 1.41 -1.82 20.72
N GLY A 41 1.44 -2.82 19.84
CA GLY A 41 0.30 -3.68 19.52
C GLY A 41 -0.85 -3.00 18.76
N HIS A 42 -0.66 -1.75 18.37
CA HIS A 42 -1.65 -0.97 17.61
C HIS A 42 -1.31 -0.88 16.12
N ILE A 43 -0.05 -1.09 15.75
CA ILE A 43 0.45 -0.99 14.39
C ILE A 43 0.87 -2.38 13.89
N GLU A 44 0.38 -2.74 12.71
CA GLU A 44 0.89 -3.84 11.90
C GLU A 44 1.66 -3.25 10.72
N PHE A 45 2.69 -3.95 10.25
CA PHE A 45 3.44 -3.56 9.08
C PHE A 45 3.15 -4.46 7.89
N GLY A 46 3.23 -3.89 6.69
CA GLY A 46 3.08 -4.59 5.41
C GLY A 46 4.15 -4.19 4.42
N GLY A 47 4.33 -4.97 3.36
CA GLY A 47 5.28 -4.70 2.29
C GLY A 47 4.74 -3.69 1.28
N HIS A 48 5.67 -2.93 0.66
CA HIS A 48 5.34 -1.92 -0.34
C HIS A 48 6.41 -1.76 -1.42
N THR A 49 7.03 -2.86 -1.78
CA THR A 49 8.17 -2.96 -2.69
C THR A 49 9.49 -2.44 -2.13
N LEU A 50 10.57 -2.83 -2.79
CA LEU A 50 11.94 -2.48 -2.42
C LEU A 50 12.21 -0.98 -2.59
N THR A 51 11.83 -0.42 -3.75
CA THR A 51 12.15 0.97 -4.15
C THR A 51 10.95 1.78 -4.61
N HIS A 52 9.71 1.34 -4.29
CA HIS A 52 8.44 1.98 -4.64
C HIS A 52 8.22 2.17 -6.16
N VAL A 53 8.54 1.16 -6.95
CA VAL A 53 8.31 1.20 -8.40
C VAL A 53 6.83 1.08 -8.75
N SER A 54 6.45 1.67 -9.89
CA SER A 54 5.18 1.37 -10.53
C SER A 54 5.29 0.05 -11.30
N PHE A 55 4.40 -0.89 -11.05
CA PHE A 55 4.38 -2.17 -11.77
C PHE A 55 3.95 -2.08 -13.24
N PHE A 56 3.59 -0.90 -13.72
CA PHE A 56 3.39 -0.66 -15.15
C PHE A 56 4.69 -0.27 -15.87
N ASP A 57 5.72 0.14 -15.11
CA ASP A 57 6.96 0.69 -15.65
C ASP A 57 8.14 -0.27 -15.54
N VAL A 58 7.92 -1.49 -15.01
CA VAL A 58 8.94 -2.53 -14.84
C VAL A 58 8.50 -3.85 -15.47
N ASP A 59 9.47 -4.67 -15.90
CA ASP A 59 9.22 -6.03 -16.37
C ASP A 59 8.92 -7.00 -15.22
N ASP A 60 8.65 -8.26 -15.57
CA ASP A 60 8.28 -9.30 -14.60
C ASP A 60 9.43 -9.71 -13.70
N GLU A 61 10.66 -9.71 -14.21
CA GLU A 61 11.85 -10.05 -13.44
C GLU A 61 12.09 -9.01 -12.35
N ARG A 62 12.07 -7.72 -12.73
CA ARG A 62 12.20 -6.62 -11.78
C ARG A 62 11.03 -6.56 -10.81
N ALA A 63 9.80 -6.79 -11.27
CA ALA A 63 8.63 -6.81 -10.39
C ALA A 63 8.75 -7.89 -9.30
N ARG A 64 9.22 -9.08 -9.67
CA ARG A 64 9.45 -10.17 -8.73
C ARG A 64 10.54 -9.82 -7.72
N GLU A 65 11.65 -9.28 -8.18
CA GLU A 65 12.74 -8.82 -7.31
C GLU A 65 12.26 -7.79 -6.28
N GLU A 66 11.47 -6.81 -6.72
CA GLU A 66 10.89 -5.77 -5.86
C GLU A 66 10.00 -6.33 -4.75
N ILE A 67 9.25 -7.39 -5.04
CA ILE A 67 8.34 -8.01 -4.07
C ILE A 67 9.10 -8.95 -3.10
N GLU A 68 9.97 -9.80 -3.63
CA GLU A 68 10.68 -10.82 -2.86
C GLU A 68 11.70 -10.22 -1.91
N LYS A 69 12.52 -9.29 -2.40
CA LYS A 69 13.55 -8.64 -1.58
C LYS A 69 12.95 -7.72 -0.52
N ASP A 70 11.91 -6.95 -0.87
CA ASP A 70 11.18 -6.15 0.11
C ASP A 70 10.67 -7.02 1.26
N LYS A 71 10.03 -8.14 0.93
CA LYS A 71 9.52 -9.07 1.93
C LYS A 71 10.62 -9.63 2.81
N GLU A 72 11.71 -10.09 2.23
CA GLU A 72 12.86 -10.66 2.96
C GLU A 72 13.46 -9.64 3.94
N ILE A 73 13.76 -8.43 3.45
CA ILE A 73 14.36 -7.36 4.24
C ILE A 73 13.42 -6.94 5.37
N THR A 74 12.15 -6.70 5.05
CA THR A 74 11.17 -6.23 6.02
C THR A 74 10.85 -7.30 7.06
N GLU A 75 10.69 -8.57 6.69
CA GLU A 75 10.49 -9.66 7.64
C GLU A 75 11.69 -9.84 8.58
N LYS A 76 12.90 -9.71 8.05
CA LYS A 76 14.13 -9.74 8.87
C LYS A 76 14.18 -8.58 9.84
N ARG A 77 13.86 -7.36 9.39
CA ARG A 77 13.78 -6.14 10.21
C ARG A 77 12.78 -6.28 11.37
N LEU A 78 11.60 -6.82 11.09
CA LEU A 78 10.50 -6.94 12.03
C LEU A 78 10.57 -8.20 12.91
N GLY A 79 11.38 -9.19 12.55
CA GLY A 79 11.41 -10.50 13.20
C GLY A 79 10.12 -11.32 13.05
N LYS A 80 9.26 -10.99 12.08
CA LYS A 80 7.97 -11.67 11.85
C LYS A 80 7.56 -11.69 10.38
N LYS A 81 6.64 -12.61 10.04
CA LYS A 81 6.11 -12.75 8.68
C LYS A 81 5.13 -11.63 8.33
N LEU A 82 5.29 -11.08 7.13
CA LEU A 82 4.36 -10.14 6.54
C LEU A 82 3.13 -10.86 5.99
N LYS A 83 1.95 -10.29 6.25
CA LYS A 83 0.67 -10.83 5.77
C LYS A 83 0.04 -9.98 4.67
N VAL A 84 0.37 -8.70 4.63
CA VAL A 84 -0.29 -7.74 3.74
C VAL A 84 0.71 -7.03 2.86
N PHE A 85 0.33 -6.82 1.60
CA PHE A 85 1.08 -6.06 0.62
C PHE A 85 0.26 -4.87 0.12
N ALA A 86 0.89 -3.74 -0.20
CA ALA A 86 0.24 -2.63 -0.89
C ALA A 86 0.91 -2.40 -2.24
N TYR A 87 0.12 -2.36 -3.31
CA TYR A 87 0.64 -2.03 -4.64
C TYR A 87 0.97 -0.53 -4.69
N PRO A 88 2.21 -0.12 -5.05
CA PRO A 88 2.54 1.28 -5.29
C PRO A 88 1.59 1.91 -6.32
N TYR A 89 1.09 3.10 -6.02
CA TYR A 89 0.09 3.81 -6.84
C TYR A 89 -1.24 3.05 -7.06
N GLY A 90 -1.38 1.85 -6.50
CA GLY A 90 -2.45 0.91 -6.81
C GLY A 90 -2.28 0.20 -8.17
N HIS A 91 -1.13 0.39 -8.81
CA HIS A 91 -0.80 -0.21 -10.10
C HIS A 91 -0.53 -1.71 -9.93
N LYS A 92 -1.28 -2.52 -10.63
CA LYS A 92 -1.12 -3.97 -10.64
C LYS A 92 -1.51 -4.54 -11.99
N ARG A 93 -0.87 -5.59 -12.40
CA ARG A 93 -1.23 -6.45 -13.51
C ARG A 93 -1.36 -7.88 -13.00
N LYS A 94 -1.98 -8.73 -13.77
CA LYS A 94 -2.34 -10.09 -13.33
C LYS A 94 -1.12 -10.88 -12.86
N GLU A 95 -0.02 -10.76 -13.58
CA GLU A 95 1.26 -11.43 -13.29
C GLU A 95 1.80 -11.01 -11.91
N VAL A 96 1.75 -9.72 -11.61
CA VAL A 96 2.19 -9.16 -10.32
C VAL A 96 1.32 -9.65 -9.17
N VAL A 97 0.00 -9.77 -9.39
CA VAL A 97 -0.91 -10.32 -8.37
C VAL A 97 -0.54 -11.77 -8.04
N GLU A 98 -0.22 -12.59 -9.05
CA GLU A 98 0.22 -13.97 -8.81
C GLU A 98 1.58 -14.01 -8.10
N MET A 99 2.54 -13.14 -8.45
CA MET A 99 3.82 -13.03 -7.74
C MET A 99 3.63 -12.71 -6.25
N VAL A 100 2.73 -11.78 -5.92
CA VAL A 100 2.42 -11.43 -4.51
C VAL A 100 1.85 -12.63 -3.76
N LYS A 101 1.00 -13.45 -4.40
CA LYS A 101 0.47 -14.70 -3.83
C LYS A 101 1.58 -15.73 -3.62
N GLU A 102 2.41 -15.96 -4.64
CA GLU A 102 3.54 -16.89 -4.60
C GLU A 102 4.54 -16.53 -3.51
N CYS A 103 4.78 -15.24 -3.27
CA CYS A 103 5.60 -14.75 -2.16
C CYS A 103 4.99 -15.03 -0.77
N GLY A 104 3.74 -15.53 -0.70
CA GLY A 104 3.11 -15.93 0.55
C GLY A 104 2.47 -14.80 1.35
N TYR A 105 2.10 -13.69 0.71
CA TYR A 105 1.20 -12.71 1.32
C TYR A 105 -0.21 -13.29 1.43
N SER A 106 -0.95 -12.93 2.47
CA SER A 106 -2.31 -13.42 2.69
C SER A 106 -3.35 -12.56 1.98
N PHE A 107 -3.06 -11.27 1.77
CA PHE A 107 -3.90 -10.33 1.05
C PHE A 107 -3.10 -9.12 0.58
N ALA A 108 -3.67 -8.39 -0.37
CA ALA A 108 -3.07 -7.17 -0.87
C ALA A 108 -4.11 -6.06 -1.05
N VAL A 109 -3.63 -4.81 -0.88
CA VAL A 109 -4.47 -3.62 -0.97
C VAL A 109 -4.06 -2.75 -2.14
N SER A 110 -5.06 -2.19 -2.82
CA SER A 110 -4.89 -1.22 -3.90
C SER A 110 -5.48 0.14 -3.53
N THR A 111 -5.47 1.08 -4.46
CA THR A 111 -6.17 2.36 -4.31
C THR A 111 -7.66 2.23 -4.58
N ASP A 112 -8.44 3.29 -4.36
CA ASP A 112 -9.90 3.30 -4.56
C ASP A 112 -10.35 3.42 -6.03
N THR A 113 -9.45 3.14 -6.98
CA THR A 113 -9.77 3.16 -8.41
C THR A 113 -10.48 1.87 -8.84
N GLY A 114 -11.66 2.00 -9.43
CA GLY A 114 -12.45 0.89 -10.02
C GLY A 114 -13.77 0.54 -9.33
N SER A 115 -14.38 -0.58 -9.77
CA SER A 115 -15.77 -0.95 -9.51
C SER A 115 -15.98 -1.77 -8.23
N GLY A 116 -15.76 -1.25 -7.10
CA GLY A 116 -16.10 -1.95 -5.86
C GLY A 116 -15.08 -1.72 -4.75
N ILE A 117 -15.57 -1.62 -3.54
CA ILE A 117 -14.76 -1.26 -2.38
C ILE A 117 -14.28 -2.49 -1.68
N PHE A 118 -15.12 -3.50 -1.67
CA PHE A 118 -14.79 -4.81 -1.17
C PHE A 118 -14.96 -5.79 -2.33
N THR A 119 -13.88 -6.05 -3.05
CA THR A 119 -13.87 -7.15 -4.00
C THR A 119 -13.88 -8.47 -3.22
N LYS A 120 -14.39 -9.53 -3.83
CA LYS A 120 -14.23 -10.88 -3.28
C LYS A 120 -12.78 -11.38 -3.41
N ASP A 121 -11.92 -10.59 -4.05
CA ASP A 121 -10.52 -10.87 -4.25
C ASP A 121 -9.69 -10.26 -3.10
N LEU A 122 -9.10 -11.12 -2.29
CA LEU A 122 -8.24 -10.71 -1.18
C LEU A 122 -6.95 -10.03 -1.65
N PHE A 123 -6.60 -10.14 -2.92
CA PHE A 123 -5.43 -9.49 -3.51
C PHE A 123 -5.77 -8.22 -4.31
N ASP A 124 -7.00 -7.73 -4.18
CA ASP A 124 -7.45 -6.42 -4.68
C ASP A 124 -8.38 -5.71 -3.69
N ILE A 125 -8.00 -5.65 -2.44
CA ILE A 125 -8.77 -4.91 -1.42
C ILE A 125 -8.58 -3.42 -1.64
N ARG A 126 -9.66 -2.72 -1.98
CA ARG A 126 -9.62 -1.30 -2.31
C ARG A 126 -9.76 -0.43 -1.08
N ARG A 127 -8.92 0.60 -1.02
CA ARG A 127 -8.91 1.57 0.07
C ARG A 127 -9.54 2.87 -0.38
N THR A 128 -10.35 3.49 0.46
CA THR A 128 -10.83 4.86 0.22
C THR A 128 -9.85 5.85 0.84
N ALA A 129 -9.27 6.73 0.00
CA ALA A 129 -8.41 7.80 0.48
C ALA A 129 -9.24 8.82 1.28
N ILE A 130 -8.80 9.11 2.49
CA ILE A 130 -9.36 10.14 3.37
C ILE A 130 -8.26 11.18 3.64
N ASP A 131 -8.32 12.27 2.90
CA ASP A 131 -7.43 13.41 3.10
C ASP A 131 -7.95 14.33 4.20
N LYS A 132 -7.17 15.36 4.54
CA LYS A 132 -7.61 16.42 5.42
C LYS A 132 -8.91 17.05 4.88
N THR A 133 -10.03 16.82 5.56
CA THR A 133 -11.35 17.17 5.06
C THR A 133 -12.30 17.51 6.21
N SER A 134 -13.42 18.19 5.90
CA SER A 134 -14.46 18.46 6.89
C SER A 134 -15.17 17.18 7.32
N LEU A 135 -15.77 17.18 8.51
CA LEU A 135 -16.56 16.06 9.04
C LEU A 135 -17.66 15.62 8.06
N ILE A 136 -18.34 16.57 7.42
CA ILE A 136 -19.40 16.28 6.44
C ILE A 136 -18.83 15.51 5.24
N ASN A 137 -17.69 15.93 4.70
CA ASN A 137 -17.04 15.25 3.59
C ASN A 137 -16.50 13.87 4.00
N PHE A 138 -15.97 13.75 5.21
CA PHE A 138 -15.56 12.47 5.77
C PHE A 138 -16.74 11.48 5.82
N LEU A 139 -17.86 11.87 6.45
CA LEU A 139 -19.07 11.04 6.56
C LEU A 139 -19.62 10.67 5.17
N ARG A 140 -19.59 11.63 4.22
CA ARG A 140 -19.98 11.36 2.83
C ARG A 140 -19.10 10.30 2.19
N ARG A 141 -17.76 10.42 2.31
CA ARG A 141 -16.79 9.51 1.68
C ARG A 141 -16.89 8.07 2.22
N ILE A 142 -17.21 7.88 3.49
CA ILE A 142 -17.39 6.55 4.09
C ILE A 142 -18.81 5.99 3.91
N SER A 143 -19.76 6.77 3.37
CA SER A 143 -21.13 6.32 3.23
C SER A 143 -21.27 5.25 2.12
N PRO A 144 -22.08 4.20 2.33
CA PRO A 144 -22.33 3.17 1.31
C PRO A 144 -22.83 3.74 -0.03
N ARG A 145 -23.64 4.81 0.02
CA ARG A 145 -24.16 5.47 -1.19
C ARG A 145 -23.08 6.13 -2.03
N TYR A 146 -22.13 6.81 -1.38
CA TYR A 146 -21.00 7.43 -2.06
C TYR A 146 -20.08 6.37 -2.68
N LEU A 147 -19.85 5.31 -1.95
CA LEU A 147 -19.03 4.21 -2.36
C LEU A 147 -19.64 3.50 -3.59
N GLN A 148 -20.96 3.27 -3.60
CA GLN A 148 -21.70 2.74 -4.76
C GLN A 148 -21.66 3.71 -5.95
N TYR A 149 -21.80 5.00 -5.71
CA TYR A 149 -21.68 6.02 -6.76
C TYR A 149 -20.29 5.99 -7.42
N LYS A 150 -19.22 5.95 -6.61
CA LYS A 150 -17.86 5.80 -7.13
C LYS A 150 -17.68 4.52 -7.95
N ALA A 151 -18.16 3.40 -7.44
CA ALA A 151 -18.10 2.12 -8.13
C ALA A 151 -18.75 2.17 -9.53
N ARG A 152 -19.88 2.85 -9.65
CA ARG A 152 -20.56 3.04 -10.95
C ARG A 152 -19.82 3.99 -11.89
N LYS A 153 -19.32 5.13 -11.33
CA LYS A 153 -18.65 6.17 -12.12
C LYS A 153 -17.32 5.70 -12.75
N TYR A 154 -16.64 4.79 -12.10
CA TYR A 154 -15.32 4.32 -12.52
C TYR A 154 -15.33 2.86 -13.05
N LYS A 155 -16.54 2.32 -13.33
CA LYS A 155 -16.70 0.93 -13.79
C LYS A 155 -15.94 0.61 -15.08
N ASP A 156 -15.79 1.59 -15.96
CA ASP A 156 -15.24 1.41 -17.31
C ASP A 156 -13.85 2.06 -17.48
N LYS A 157 -13.19 2.45 -16.41
CA LYS A 157 -11.90 3.16 -16.50
C LYS A 157 -10.67 2.28 -16.23
N PHE A 158 -10.86 1.02 -15.82
CA PHE A 158 -9.76 0.07 -15.51
C PHE A 158 -10.20 -1.37 -15.72
#